data_a15b39ddbed2bcd35519ea91b9d71add
#
_entry.id   a15b39ddbed2bcd35519ea91b9d71add
#
_cell.length_a   1.000
_cell.length_b   1.000
_cell.length_c   1.000
_cell.angle_alpha   90.00
_cell.angle_beta   90.00
_cell.angle_gamma   90.00
#
_symmetry.space_group_name_H-M   'P 1'
#
loop_
_entity.id
_entity.type
_entity.pdbx_description
1 polymer ?
#
loop_
_entity_poly.entity_id
_entity_poly.type
_entity_poly.pdbx_seq_one_letter_code
_entity_poly.pdbx_strand_id
1 'polypeptide(L)'
;TGDYAQYGQPVRDGAMLYINQLNANGGINGKQVKVLEYDDKGDGVEAVNAYNLACDNGITAVFGATMTGTTIALADATYEDNMPQVTASATATGVTVIDPADPESEIRPNVFRACFIDPYQGEKMANYAVEKLSAKTAAVFYQTGNDYSEGLMNAFVAKAAELGLEIVDTEAFAEGDKDFKAQMTNIAAADPDVVFAPIYYAEAGLAITAARAAGCDAVFMGGDGFGSVKNYASAEDLEGSVYCSGYAPGTDSVKQFEEDYKAAYNVDEIPNMFAPLAYDAAMLLCEGLKAAEEQGLTAGTDEYKQAVIDAIKNMNGTEGITGSYSFDEYNNPIKPVAIIELTGGDEVYQEMY
;
A
#
# COMPACT_ATOMS: atom_id res chain seq x y z
N THR A 1 -12.42 6.79 6.56
CA THR A 1 -13.37 6.01 7.39
C THR A 1 -14.05 4.91 6.57
N GLY A 2 -15.18 4.34 7.06
CA GLY A 2 -15.89 3.28 6.35
C GLY A 2 -15.18 1.93 6.39
N ASP A 3 -15.41 1.11 5.36
CA ASP A 3 -14.92 -0.27 5.28
C ASP A 3 -13.39 -0.38 5.24
N TYR A 4 -12.67 0.69 4.90
CA TYR A 4 -11.21 0.75 4.84
C TYR A 4 -10.56 1.51 6.00
N ALA A 5 -11.28 1.74 7.10
CA ALA A 5 -10.78 2.49 8.25
C ALA A 5 -9.51 1.89 8.87
N GLN A 6 -9.34 0.55 8.80
CA GLN A 6 -8.13 -0.15 9.29
C GLN A 6 -6.86 0.23 8.52
N TYR A 7 -6.99 0.75 7.30
CA TYR A 7 -5.87 1.31 6.56
C TYR A 7 -5.79 2.83 6.71
N GLY A 8 -6.92 3.54 6.53
CA GLY A 8 -6.95 5.01 6.52
C GLY A 8 -6.51 5.65 7.83
N GLN A 9 -6.90 5.07 8.98
CA GLN A 9 -6.48 5.61 10.28
C GLN A 9 -4.96 5.48 10.51
N PRO A 10 -4.31 4.32 10.33
CA PRO A 10 -2.86 4.22 10.41
C PRO A 10 -2.10 5.11 9.42
N VAL A 11 -2.61 5.27 8.19
CA VAL A 11 -2.04 6.20 7.19
C VAL A 11 -2.08 7.64 7.71
N ARG A 12 -3.23 8.11 8.21
CA ARG A 12 -3.35 9.43 8.83
C ARG A 12 -2.38 9.58 10.01
N ASP A 13 -2.40 8.62 10.93
CA ASP A 13 -1.65 8.70 12.17
C ASP A 13 -0.13 8.67 11.92
N GLY A 14 0.35 7.83 10.99
CA GLY A 14 1.75 7.80 10.61
C GLY A 14 2.24 9.12 10.02
N ALA A 15 1.48 9.68 9.07
CA ALA A 15 1.79 10.97 8.47
C ALA A 15 1.77 12.13 9.50
N MET A 16 0.76 12.14 10.37
CA MET A 16 0.63 13.15 11.41
C MET A 16 1.72 13.05 12.47
N LEU A 17 2.19 11.83 12.78
CA LEU A 17 3.34 11.67 13.68
C LEU A 17 4.57 12.38 13.14
N TYR A 18 4.93 12.15 11.85
CA TYR A 18 6.05 12.84 11.21
C TYR A 18 5.88 14.35 11.23
N ILE A 19 4.71 14.85 10.78
CA ILE A 19 4.45 16.29 10.67
C ILE A 19 4.48 16.97 12.04
N ASN A 20 3.94 16.32 13.08
CA ASN A 20 3.98 16.86 14.44
C ASN A 20 5.40 16.93 14.99
N GLN A 21 6.23 15.91 14.74
CA GLN A 21 7.64 15.91 15.11
C GLN A 21 8.42 16.99 14.36
N LEU A 22 8.20 17.12 13.04
CA LEU A 22 8.79 18.18 12.21
C LEU A 22 8.43 19.57 12.75
N ASN A 23 7.15 19.80 13.03
CA ASN A 23 6.64 21.06 13.55
C ASN A 23 7.20 21.36 14.95
N ALA A 24 7.31 20.39 15.84
CA ALA A 24 7.91 20.55 17.15
C ALA A 24 9.39 20.95 17.06
N ASN A 25 10.08 20.51 16.00
CA ASN A 25 11.47 20.87 15.71
C ASN A 25 11.64 22.17 14.89
N GLY A 26 10.59 22.97 14.77
CA GLY A 26 10.63 24.30 14.12
C GLY A 26 10.05 24.34 12.71
N GLY A 27 9.52 23.23 12.19
CA GLY A 27 8.90 23.16 10.87
C GLY A 27 9.90 23.28 9.72
N ILE A 28 9.43 23.71 8.56
CA ILE A 28 10.23 23.94 7.36
C ILE A 28 10.67 25.41 7.33
N ASN A 29 11.96 25.67 7.41
CA ASN A 29 12.53 27.04 7.44
C ASN A 29 11.83 27.99 8.46
N GLY A 30 11.50 27.43 9.64
CA GLY A 30 10.81 28.18 10.69
C GLY A 30 9.30 28.36 10.49
N LYS A 31 8.73 27.76 9.45
CA LYS A 31 7.29 27.75 9.18
C LYS A 31 6.67 26.41 9.57
N GLN A 32 5.54 26.43 10.24
CA GLN A 32 4.80 25.24 10.58
C GLN A 32 4.11 24.64 9.34
N VAL A 33 4.18 23.34 9.14
CA VAL A 33 3.37 22.63 8.16
C VAL A 33 1.93 22.57 8.68
N LYS A 34 1.00 23.16 7.93
CA LYS A 34 -0.43 23.10 8.22
C LYS A 34 -1.08 21.99 7.42
N VAL A 35 -1.78 21.10 8.09
CA VAL A 35 -2.53 20.00 7.47
C VAL A 35 -4.00 20.36 7.37
N LEU A 36 -4.60 20.11 6.21
CA LEU A 36 -6.04 20.08 5.99
C LEU A 36 -6.42 18.62 5.79
N GLU A 37 -7.22 18.07 6.68
CA GLU A 37 -7.59 16.66 6.68
C GLU A 37 -9.00 16.48 6.12
N TYR A 38 -9.15 15.55 5.17
CA TYR A 38 -10.42 15.18 4.55
C TYR A 38 -10.55 13.67 4.50
N ASP A 39 -11.79 13.19 4.56
CA ASP A 39 -12.13 11.77 4.51
C ASP A 39 -12.79 11.44 3.17
N ASP A 40 -12.12 10.65 2.34
CA ASP A 40 -12.61 10.20 1.04
C ASP A 40 -13.55 8.98 1.13
N LYS A 41 -13.67 8.35 2.29
CA LYS A 41 -14.49 7.17 2.58
C LYS A 41 -14.23 5.96 1.67
N GLY A 42 -13.09 5.96 0.97
CA GLY A 42 -12.75 4.96 -0.05
C GLY A 42 -13.45 5.18 -1.40
N ASP A 43 -14.01 6.37 -1.64
CA ASP A 43 -14.73 6.72 -2.87
C ASP A 43 -13.95 7.74 -3.71
N GLY A 44 -13.75 7.45 -5.01
CA GLY A 44 -12.97 8.30 -5.90
C GLY A 44 -13.61 9.69 -6.14
N VAL A 45 -14.94 9.79 -6.14
CA VAL A 45 -15.64 11.07 -6.32
C VAL A 45 -15.46 11.93 -5.07
N GLU A 46 -15.56 11.34 -3.88
CA GLU A 46 -15.30 12.04 -2.63
C GLU A 46 -13.83 12.50 -2.52
N ALA A 47 -12.87 11.69 -3.01
CA ALA A 47 -11.46 12.09 -3.05
C ALA A 47 -11.24 13.34 -3.92
N VAL A 48 -11.83 13.39 -5.11
CA VAL A 48 -11.77 14.55 -6.02
C VAL A 48 -12.48 15.76 -5.41
N ASN A 49 -13.64 15.58 -4.78
CA ASN A 49 -14.36 16.66 -4.09
C ASN A 49 -13.52 17.23 -2.94
N ALA A 50 -12.88 16.37 -2.16
CA ALA A 50 -11.98 16.77 -1.08
C ALA A 50 -10.77 17.56 -1.61
N TYR A 51 -10.19 17.13 -2.73
CA TYR A 51 -9.10 17.83 -3.40
C TYR A 51 -9.51 19.23 -3.86
N ASN A 52 -10.64 19.36 -4.53
CA ASN A 52 -11.14 20.66 -4.98
C ASN A 52 -11.35 21.62 -3.80
N LEU A 53 -11.93 21.15 -2.70
CA LEU A 53 -12.11 21.92 -1.49
C LEU A 53 -10.75 22.32 -0.84
N ALA A 54 -9.77 21.42 -0.91
CA ALA A 54 -8.42 21.71 -0.42
C ALA A 54 -7.72 22.79 -1.27
N CYS A 55 -7.88 22.76 -2.61
CA CYS A 55 -7.39 23.77 -3.53
C CYS A 55 -7.97 25.15 -3.23
N ASP A 56 -9.27 25.25 -2.95
CA ASP A 56 -9.94 26.50 -2.53
C ASP A 56 -9.36 27.06 -1.22
N ASN A 57 -8.77 26.21 -0.39
CA ASN A 57 -8.08 26.57 0.84
C ASN A 57 -6.56 26.80 0.67
N GLY A 58 -6.06 26.76 -0.58
CA GLY A 58 -4.70 27.16 -0.93
C GLY A 58 -3.63 26.14 -0.52
N ILE A 59 -3.87 24.85 -0.73
CA ILE A 59 -2.87 23.80 -0.50
C ILE A 59 -1.68 23.94 -1.45
N THR A 60 -0.53 23.40 -1.06
CA THR A 60 0.71 23.42 -1.84
C THR A 60 1.19 22.02 -2.23
N ALA A 61 0.62 20.99 -1.64
CA ALA A 61 0.90 19.60 -1.92
C ALA A 61 -0.21 18.69 -1.38
N VAL A 62 -0.28 17.47 -1.86
CA VAL A 62 -1.27 16.45 -1.48
C VAL A 62 -0.58 15.22 -0.90
N PHE A 63 -1.02 14.77 0.25
CA PHE A 63 -0.70 13.47 0.82
C PHE A 63 -1.94 12.57 0.71
N GLY A 64 -1.83 11.43 0.04
CA GLY A 64 -2.95 10.49 -0.16
C GLY A 64 -3.19 10.13 -1.64
N ALA A 65 -4.29 9.45 -1.95
CA ALA A 65 -5.22 8.82 -0.99
C ALA A 65 -4.66 7.49 -0.45
N THR A 66 -5.50 6.71 0.26
CA THR A 66 -5.08 5.42 0.84
C THR A 66 -5.30 4.26 -0.12
N MET A 67 -6.51 4.13 -0.66
CA MET A 67 -6.88 3.01 -1.54
C MET A 67 -6.45 3.29 -2.99
N THR A 68 -6.13 2.24 -3.74
CA THR A 68 -5.69 2.36 -5.13
C THR A 68 -6.68 3.13 -6.00
N GLY A 69 -7.95 2.73 -6.03
CA GLY A 69 -8.96 3.39 -6.87
C GLY A 69 -9.17 4.86 -6.53
N THR A 70 -9.21 5.20 -5.24
CA THR A 70 -9.33 6.61 -4.81
C THR A 70 -8.07 7.42 -5.14
N THR A 71 -6.90 6.78 -5.09
CA THR A 71 -5.63 7.43 -5.42
C THR A 71 -5.51 7.69 -6.92
N ILE A 72 -5.98 6.78 -7.79
CA ILE A 72 -6.00 6.98 -9.24
C ILE A 72 -6.90 8.17 -9.59
N ALA A 73 -8.13 8.21 -9.05
CA ALA A 73 -9.04 9.33 -9.28
C ALA A 73 -8.45 10.68 -8.79
N LEU A 74 -7.79 10.67 -7.64
CA LEU A 74 -7.10 11.84 -7.11
C LEU A 74 -5.88 12.23 -7.97
N ALA A 75 -5.12 11.24 -8.45
CA ALA A 75 -3.93 11.46 -9.28
C ALA A 75 -4.29 12.09 -10.64
N ASP A 76 -5.43 11.75 -11.22
CA ASP A 76 -5.93 12.42 -12.43
C ASP A 76 -6.18 13.92 -12.17
N ALA A 77 -6.84 14.26 -11.07
CA ALA A 77 -7.12 15.65 -10.72
C ALA A 77 -5.83 16.45 -10.38
N THR A 78 -4.90 15.84 -9.62
CA THR A 78 -3.64 16.50 -9.26
C THR A 78 -2.71 16.67 -10.46
N TYR A 79 -2.78 15.75 -11.44
CA TYR A 79 -2.00 15.80 -12.67
C TYR A 79 -2.38 17.04 -13.52
N GLU A 80 -3.68 17.33 -13.66
CA GLU A 80 -4.16 18.52 -14.39
C GLU A 80 -3.61 19.82 -13.81
N ASP A 81 -3.42 19.89 -12.50
CA ASP A 81 -2.95 21.08 -11.79
C ASP A 81 -1.43 21.08 -11.52
N ASN A 82 -0.72 20.05 -11.98
CA ASN A 82 0.69 19.79 -11.63
C ASN A 82 0.92 19.88 -10.11
N MET A 83 -0.04 19.39 -9.31
CA MET A 83 0.02 19.43 -7.84
C MET A 83 0.86 18.25 -7.32
N PRO A 84 1.94 18.49 -6.55
CA PRO A 84 2.73 17.41 -5.98
C PRO A 84 1.87 16.50 -5.10
N GLN A 85 1.92 15.18 -5.35
CA GLN A 85 1.19 14.17 -4.60
C GLN A 85 2.11 13.02 -4.19
N VAL A 86 1.99 12.58 -2.94
CA VAL A 86 2.63 11.35 -2.45
C VAL A 86 1.59 10.48 -1.75
N THR A 87 1.46 9.22 -2.19
CA THR A 87 0.65 8.21 -1.50
C THR A 87 1.53 7.26 -0.68
N ALA A 88 1.00 6.78 0.44
CA ALA A 88 1.69 5.82 1.30
C ALA A 88 1.48 4.36 0.85
N SER A 89 0.35 4.06 0.20
CA SER A 89 -0.23 2.70 0.17
C SER A 89 -0.82 2.26 -1.16
N ALA A 90 -1.01 3.16 -2.13
CA ALA A 90 -1.63 2.81 -3.41
C ALA A 90 -0.60 2.20 -4.37
N THR A 91 -0.76 0.91 -4.67
CA THR A 91 0.26 0.05 -5.29
C THR A 91 0.07 -0.23 -6.78
N ALA A 92 -1.13 -0.04 -7.34
CA ALA A 92 -1.36 -0.32 -8.76
C ALA A 92 -0.51 0.57 -9.69
N THR A 93 -0.13 0.02 -10.83
CA THR A 93 0.65 0.74 -11.86
C THR A 93 -0.06 2.01 -12.31
N GLY A 94 -1.40 2.00 -12.40
CA GLY A 94 -2.23 3.13 -12.80
C GLY A 94 -2.16 4.36 -11.88
N VAL A 95 -1.54 4.29 -10.72
CA VAL A 95 -1.34 5.45 -9.84
C VAL A 95 -0.37 6.45 -10.45
N THR A 96 0.72 5.99 -11.07
CA THR A 96 1.75 6.84 -11.65
C THR A 96 1.78 6.81 -13.18
N VAL A 97 1.22 5.77 -13.82
CA VAL A 97 1.10 5.63 -15.27
C VAL A 97 -0.34 5.91 -15.70
N ILE A 98 -0.55 6.71 -16.74
CA ILE A 98 -1.90 7.15 -17.17
C ILE A 98 -2.73 5.98 -17.71
N ASP A 99 -2.16 5.18 -18.60
CA ASP A 99 -2.79 3.96 -19.15
C ASP A 99 -1.82 2.78 -19.03
N PRO A 100 -1.92 1.95 -17.99
CA PRO A 100 -1.03 0.81 -17.81
C PRO A 100 -1.11 -0.26 -18.91
N ALA A 101 -2.17 -0.26 -19.72
CA ALA A 101 -2.31 -1.20 -20.84
C ALA A 101 -1.53 -0.77 -22.07
N ASP A 102 -1.14 0.52 -22.17
CA ASP A 102 -0.32 1.05 -23.25
C ASP A 102 1.15 1.16 -22.77
N PRO A 103 2.09 0.38 -23.33
CA PRO A 103 3.50 0.46 -22.95
C PRO A 103 4.18 1.79 -23.32
N GLU A 104 3.56 2.61 -24.19
CA GLU A 104 4.03 3.94 -24.55
C GLU A 104 3.34 5.04 -23.74
N SER A 105 2.54 4.68 -22.74
CA SER A 105 1.77 5.62 -21.94
C SER A 105 2.67 6.60 -21.18
N GLU A 106 2.20 7.84 -21.08
CA GLU A 106 2.83 8.86 -20.23
C GLU A 106 2.66 8.54 -18.74
N ILE A 107 3.60 9.04 -17.95
CA ILE A 107 3.51 9.01 -16.49
C ILE A 107 2.85 10.28 -15.96
N ARG A 108 2.39 10.25 -14.72
CA ARG A 108 2.04 11.45 -13.95
C ARG A 108 3.29 11.90 -13.17
N PRO A 109 4.04 12.90 -13.67
CA PRO A 109 5.33 13.28 -13.11
C PRO A 109 5.24 13.87 -11.71
N ASN A 110 4.05 14.34 -11.32
CA ASN A 110 3.74 14.95 -10.02
C ASN A 110 3.34 13.95 -8.93
N VAL A 111 3.17 12.66 -9.29
CA VAL A 111 2.65 11.63 -8.37
C VAL A 111 3.76 10.64 -8.01
N PHE A 112 3.93 10.43 -6.71
CA PHE A 112 4.93 9.52 -6.12
C PHE A 112 4.27 8.60 -5.10
N ARG A 113 4.97 7.55 -4.70
CA ARG A 113 4.53 6.63 -3.65
C ARG A 113 5.66 6.23 -2.71
N ALA A 114 5.33 5.86 -1.47
CA ALA A 114 6.28 5.29 -0.52
C ALA A 114 6.24 3.73 -0.52
N CYS A 115 5.17 3.13 -1.04
CA CYS A 115 5.00 1.69 -1.17
C CYS A 115 5.61 1.14 -2.47
N PHE A 116 5.76 -0.18 -2.56
CA PHE A 116 6.09 -0.91 -3.78
C PHE A 116 4.87 -1.00 -4.72
N ILE A 117 5.01 -1.70 -5.84
CA ILE A 117 3.96 -1.82 -6.87
C ILE A 117 3.38 -3.25 -6.94
N ASP A 118 2.15 -3.38 -7.45
CA ASP A 118 1.46 -4.67 -7.59
C ASP A 118 2.23 -5.69 -8.44
N PRO A 119 2.80 -5.34 -9.61
CA PRO A 119 3.61 -6.29 -10.36
C PRO A 119 4.76 -6.89 -9.54
N TYR A 120 5.45 -6.07 -8.77
CA TYR A 120 6.54 -6.52 -7.92
C TYR A 120 6.05 -7.45 -6.81
N GLN A 121 4.94 -7.12 -6.12
CA GLN A 121 4.35 -7.97 -5.10
C GLN A 121 3.93 -9.33 -5.67
N GLY A 122 3.17 -9.34 -6.78
CA GLY A 122 2.67 -10.55 -7.41
C GLY A 122 3.81 -11.50 -7.85
N GLU A 123 4.86 -10.95 -8.48
CA GLU A 123 6.06 -11.70 -8.85
C GLU A 123 6.78 -12.27 -7.61
N LYS A 124 6.96 -11.46 -6.57
CA LYS A 124 7.62 -11.90 -5.33
C LYS A 124 6.85 -13.03 -4.65
N MET A 125 5.52 -12.94 -4.58
CA MET A 125 4.70 -13.98 -3.96
C MET A 125 4.70 -15.27 -4.78
N ALA A 126 4.72 -15.21 -6.12
CA ALA A 126 4.88 -16.41 -6.96
C ALA A 126 6.26 -17.07 -6.76
N ASN A 127 7.35 -16.30 -6.71
CA ASN A 127 8.67 -16.82 -6.38
C ASN A 127 8.68 -17.45 -4.98
N TYR A 128 8.12 -16.79 -3.99
CA TYR A 128 8.06 -17.28 -2.60
C TYR A 128 7.30 -18.61 -2.51
N ALA A 129 6.17 -18.75 -3.22
CA ALA A 129 5.41 -20.01 -3.29
C ALA A 129 6.29 -21.17 -3.75
N VAL A 130 7.07 -20.98 -4.81
CA VAL A 130 7.92 -22.04 -5.36
C VAL A 130 9.19 -22.26 -4.53
N GLU A 131 9.91 -21.19 -4.19
CA GLU A 131 11.24 -21.28 -3.59
C GLU A 131 11.20 -21.61 -2.09
N LYS A 132 10.23 -21.07 -1.38
CA LYS A 132 10.15 -21.20 0.09
C LYS A 132 9.10 -22.21 0.52
N LEU A 133 7.94 -22.22 -0.10
CA LEU A 133 6.85 -23.15 0.24
C LEU A 133 6.91 -24.45 -0.58
N SER A 134 7.78 -24.52 -1.61
CA SER A 134 7.90 -25.67 -2.50
C SER A 134 6.59 -26.04 -3.22
N ALA A 135 5.70 -25.06 -3.42
CA ALA A 135 4.42 -25.23 -4.07
C ALA A 135 4.58 -25.63 -5.53
N LYS A 136 3.69 -26.51 -6.00
CA LYS A 136 3.59 -26.95 -7.39
C LYS A 136 2.27 -26.52 -8.01
N THR A 137 1.26 -26.31 -7.17
CA THR A 137 -0.09 -25.91 -7.55
C THR A 137 -0.52 -24.69 -6.76
N ALA A 138 -1.24 -23.81 -7.41
CA ALA A 138 -1.85 -22.63 -6.78
C ALA A 138 -3.29 -22.45 -7.23
N ALA A 139 -4.15 -21.97 -6.35
CA ALA A 139 -5.41 -21.35 -6.74
C ALA A 139 -5.29 -19.84 -6.56
N VAL A 140 -6.15 -19.09 -7.27
CA VAL A 140 -6.23 -17.64 -7.16
C VAL A 140 -7.65 -17.22 -6.78
N PHE A 141 -7.76 -16.28 -5.82
CA PHE A 141 -9.05 -15.72 -5.43
C PHE A 141 -8.95 -14.19 -5.42
N TYR A 142 -9.68 -13.48 -6.28
CA TYR A 142 -9.51 -12.06 -6.50
C TYR A 142 -10.82 -11.29 -6.65
N GLN A 143 -10.77 -9.97 -6.46
CA GLN A 143 -11.90 -9.07 -6.66
C GLN A 143 -11.90 -8.51 -8.09
N THR A 144 -12.99 -8.73 -8.83
CA THR A 144 -13.16 -8.17 -10.18
C THR A 144 -13.44 -6.67 -10.14
N GLY A 145 -12.89 -5.95 -11.12
CA GLY A 145 -13.06 -4.49 -11.23
C GLY A 145 -12.29 -3.69 -10.18
N ASN A 146 -11.33 -4.32 -9.50
CA ASN A 146 -10.45 -3.69 -8.53
C ASN A 146 -9.01 -3.69 -9.05
N ASP A 147 -8.47 -2.50 -9.38
CA ASP A 147 -7.15 -2.36 -10.00
C ASP A 147 -6.01 -2.98 -9.17
N TYR A 148 -6.08 -2.88 -7.84
CA TYR A 148 -5.14 -3.54 -6.92
C TYR A 148 -5.20 -5.06 -7.06
N SER A 149 -6.39 -5.63 -6.90
CA SER A 149 -6.58 -7.07 -6.89
C SER A 149 -6.24 -7.72 -8.24
N GLU A 150 -6.66 -7.10 -9.34
CA GLU A 150 -6.38 -7.57 -10.69
C GLU A 150 -4.90 -7.39 -11.06
N GLY A 151 -4.26 -6.29 -10.64
CA GLY A 151 -2.86 -6.02 -10.88
C GLY A 151 -1.94 -7.08 -10.26
N LEU A 152 -2.17 -7.39 -8.98
CA LEU A 152 -1.45 -8.47 -8.30
C LEU A 152 -1.73 -9.85 -8.90
N MET A 153 -3.00 -10.16 -9.14
CA MET A 153 -3.42 -11.44 -9.73
C MET A 153 -2.71 -11.68 -11.06
N ASN A 154 -2.74 -10.69 -11.96
CA ASN A 154 -2.11 -10.79 -13.27
C ASN A 154 -0.61 -11.03 -13.18
N ALA A 155 0.09 -10.31 -12.30
CA ALA A 155 1.53 -10.46 -12.10
C ALA A 155 1.88 -11.84 -11.50
N PHE A 156 1.12 -12.30 -10.50
CA PHE A 156 1.31 -13.62 -9.91
C PHE A 156 1.12 -14.73 -10.94
N VAL A 157 0.02 -14.71 -11.71
CA VAL A 157 -0.28 -15.74 -12.73
C VAL A 157 0.77 -15.75 -13.83
N ALA A 158 1.20 -14.58 -14.31
CA ALA A 158 2.26 -14.49 -15.32
C ALA A 158 3.56 -15.09 -14.80
N LYS A 159 3.96 -14.75 -13.57
CA LYS A 159 5.17 -15.30 -12.95
C LYS A 159 5.06 -16.78 -12.62
N ALA A 160 3.91 -17.24 -12.17
CA ALA A 160 3.62 -18.67 -11.94
C ALA A 160 3.86 -19.50 -13.20
N ALA A 161 3.41 -19.01 -14.37
CA ALA A 161 3.63 -19.67 -15.65
C ALA A 161 5.13 -19.80 -16.00
N GLU A 162 5.93 -18.76 -15.73
CA GLU A 162 7.39 -18.78 -15.92
C GLU A 162 8.08 -19.80 -15.02
N LEU A 163 7.61 -19.95 -13.78
CA LEU A 163 8.18 -20.83 -12.76
C LEU A 163 7.69 -22.28 -12.87
N GLY A 164 6.66 -22.55 -13.68
CA GLY A 164 6.01 -23.86 -13.76
C GLY A 164 5.12 -24.17 -12.55
N LEU A 165 4.66 -23.15 -11.83
CA LEU A 165 3.64 -23.24 -10.80
C LEU A 165 2.28 -23.32 -11.50
N GLU A 166 1.58 -24.45 -11.37
CA GLU A 166 0.31 -24.70 -12.05
C GLU A 166 -0.84 -23.96 -11.33
N ILE A 167 -1.59 -23.15 -12.06
CA ILE A 167 -2.83 -22.55 -11.55
C ILE A 167 -3.96 -23.55 -11.77
N VAL A 168 -4.41 -24.22 -10.70
CA VAL A 168 -5.42 -25.28 -10.74
C VAL A 168 -6.86 -24.76 -10.64
N ASP A 169 -7.05 -23.57 -10.10
CA ASP A 169 -8.36 -22.92 -10.01
C ASP A 169 -8.22 -21.39 -9.93
N THR A 170 -9.23 -20.68 -10.42
CA THR A 170 -9.31 -19.21 -10.34
C THR A 170 -10.74 -18.82 -10.06
N GLU A 171 -10.96 -18.28 -8.87
CA GLU A 171 -12.26 -17.83 -8.40
C GLU A 171 -12.27 -16.31 -8.19
N ALA A 172 -13.42 -15.70 -8.39
CA ALA A 172 -13.58 -14.26 -8.28
C ALA A 172 -14.85 -13.87 -7.53
N PHE A 173 -14.87 -12.62 -7.05
CA PHE A 173 -16.03 -12.00 -6.44
C PHE A 173 -16.16 -10.54 -6.87
N ALA A 174 -17.35 -9.96 -6.67
CA ALA A 174 -17.58 -8.55 -6.94
C ALA A 174 -17.55 -7.72 -5.66
N GLU A 175 -17.35 -6.41 -5.80
CA GLU A 175 -17.44 -5.47 -4.68
C GLU A 175 -18.73 -5.63 -3.89
N GLY A 176 -18.60 -5.68 -2.57
CA GLY A 176 -19.73 -5.86 -1.64
C GLY A 176 -20.13 -7.30 -1.34
N ASP A 177 -19.56 -8.28 -2.03
CA ASP A 177 -19.78 -9.69 -1.71
C ASP A 177 -19.15 -10.04 -0.33
N LYS A 178 -19.88 -10.82 0.48
CA LYS A 178 -19.45 -11.22 1.83
C LYS A 178 -19.62 -12.73 2.11
N ASP A 179 -20.11 -13.52 1.16
CA ASP A 179 -20.22 -14.99 1.27
C ASP A 179 -19.44 -15.67 0.15
N PHE A 180 -18.33 -16.31 0.53
CA PHE A 180 -17.38 -16.93 -0.39
C PHE A 180 -17.38 -18.46 -0.32
N LYS A 181 -18.42 -19.06 0.30
CA LYS A 181 -18.50 -20.52 0.50
C LYS A 181 -18.44 -21.32 -0.81
N ALA A 182 -19.07 -20.81 -1.87
CA ALA A 182 -19.09 -21.50 -3.16
C ALA A 182 -17.69 -21.52 -3.79
N GLN A 183 -17.03 -20.36 -3.84
CA GLN A 183 -15.68 -20.22 -4.38
C GLN A 183 -14.67 -21.05 -3.57
N MET A 184 -14.74 -20.97 -2.23
CA MET A 184 -13.83 -21.71 -1.36
C MET A 184 -14.08 -23.23 -1.41
N THR A 185 -15.30 -23.69 -1.70
CA THR A 185 -15.61 -25.10 -1.95
C THR A 185 -14.94 -25.58 -3.26
N ASN A 186 -14.95 -24.77 -4.30
CA ASN A 186 -14.29 -25.10 -5.57
C ASN A 186 -12.77 -25.15 -5.39
N ILE A 187 -12.20 -24.15 -4.73
CA ILE A 187 -10.76 -24.10 -4.42
C ILE A 187 -10.34 -25.32 -3.56
N ALA A 188 -11.13 -25.66 -2.52
CA ALA A 188 -10.86 -26.84 -1.71
C ALA A 188 -10.91 -28.16 -2.54
N ALA A 189 -11.82 -28.26 -3.49
CA ALA A 189 -11.94 -29.42 -4.38
C ALA A 189 -10.78 -29.52 -5.39
N ALA A 190 -10.16 -28.39 -5.73
CA ALA A 190 -8.96 -28.36 -6.59
C ALA A 190 -7.67 -28.74 -5.85
N ASP A 191 -7.68 -28.78 -4.51
CA ASP A 191 -6.60 -29.21 -3.62
C ASP A 191 -5.23 -28.55 -3.95
N PRO A 192 -5.16 -27.17 -3.97
CA PRO A 192 -3.90 -26.49 -4.26
C PRO A 192 -2.93 -26.51 -3.07
N ASP A 193 -1.61 -26.41 -3.35
CA ASP A 193 -0.60 -26.22 -2.30
C ASP A 193 -0.73 -24.85 -1.65
N VAL A 194 -1.05 -23.81 -2.44
CA VAL A 194 -1.23 -22.43 -1.99
C VAL A 194 -2.46 -21.76 -2.60
N VAL A 195 -3.05 -20.80 -1.90
CA VAL A 195 -4.09 -19.91 -2.45
C VAL A 195 -3.57 -18.49 -2.44
N PHE A 196 -3.32 -17.90 -3.60
CA PHE A 196 -3.00 -16.49 -3.71
C PHE A 196 -4.29 -15.65 -3.71
N ALA A 197 -4.46 -14.83 -2.70
CA ALA A 197 -5.66 -14.02 -2.47
C ALA A 197 -5.27 -12.53 -2.37
N PRO A 198 -5.04 -11.83 -3.51
CA PRO A 198 -4.70 -10.41 -3.54
C PRO A 198 -5.94 -9.54 -3.26
N ILE A 199 -6.42 -9.56 -2.03
CA ILE A 199 -7.67 -8.92 -1.58
C ILE A 199 -7.42 -8.22 -0.25
N TYR A 200 -8.41 -7.45 0.23
CA TYR A 200 -8.27 -6.70 1.46
C TYR A 200 -8.65 -7.53 2.69
N TYR A 201 -8.21 -7.07 3.86
CA TYR A 201 -8.28 -7.78 5.14
C TYR A 201 -9.65 -8.39 5.49
N ALA A 202 -10.74 -7.68 5.24
CA ALA A 202 -12.08 -8.13 5.63
C ALA A 202 -12.53 -9.32 4.78
N GLU A 203 -12.40 -9.21 3.46
CA GLU A 203 -12.70 -10.28 2.51
C GLU A 203 -11.73 -11.45 2.67
N ALA A 204 -10.43 -11.16 2.93
CA ALA A 204 -9.43 -12.19 3.20
C ALA A 204 -9.80 -13.04 4.43
N GLY A 205 -10.16 -12.40 5.54
CA GLY A 205 -10.60 -13.13 6.73
C GLY A 205 -11.83 -14.02 6.48
N LEU A 206 -12.83 -13.48 5.76
CA LEU A 206 -14.03 -14.25 5.40
C LEU A 206 -13.72 -15.43 4.46
N ALA A 207 -12.85 -15.22 3.46
CA ALA A 207 -12.46 -16.23 2.51
C ALA A 207 -11.66 -17.36 3.19
N ILE A 208 -10.68 -17.02 4.02
CA ILE A 208 -9.87 -18.01 4.74
C ILE A 208 -10.74 -18.84 5.66
N THR A 209 -11.63 -18.21 6.46
CA THR A 209 -12.57 -18.94 7.32
C THR A 209 -13.47 -19.88 6.52
N ALA A 210 -14.00 -19.43 5.37
CA ALA A 210 -14.82 -20.27 4.50
C ALA A 210 -14.02 -21.44 3.89
N ALA A 211 -12.75 -21.20 3.51
CA ALA A 211 -11.87 -22.23 2.99
C ALA A 211 -11.57 -23.32 4.01
N ARG A 212 -11.22 -22.94 5.25
CA ARG A 212 -11.00 -23.90 6.35
C ARG A 212 -12.27 -24.71 6.64
N ALA A 213 -13.43 -24.07 6.65
CA ALA A 213 -14.72 -24.76 6.80
C ALA A 213 -15.03 -25.73 5.65
N ALA A 214 -14.51 -25.48 4.45
CA ALA A 214 -14.59 -26.39 3.29
C ALA A 214 -13.52 -27.49 3.28
N GLY A 215 -12.61 -27.52 4.25
CA GLY A 215 -11.52 -28.49 4.37
C GLY A 215 -10.30 -28.17 3.50
N CYS A 216 -10.10 -26.92 3.13
CA CYS A 216 -8.90 -26.46 2.42
C CYS A 216 -7.76 -26.23 3.41
N ASP A 217 -6.68 -26.98 3.31
CA ASP A 217 -5.48 -26.87 4.16
C ASP A 217 -4.36 -26.06 3.49
N ALA A 218 -4.59 -25.52 2.28
CA ALA A 218 -3.61 -24.73 1.53
C ALA A 218 -3.10 -23.53 2.31
N VAL A 219 -1.83 -23.13 2.08
CA VAL A 219 -1.28 -21.89 2.62
C VAL A 219 -1.91 -20.70 1.89
N PHE A 220 -2.56 -19.81 2.61
CA PHE A 220 -3.03 -18.55 2.04
C PHE A 220 -1.90 -17.55 1.92
N MET A 221 -1.83 -16.91 0.76
CA MET A 221 -0.81 -15.93 0.42
C MET A 221 -1.49 -14.62 -0.03
N GLY A 222 -1.07 -13.50 0.54
CA GLY A 222 -1.61 -12.18 0.19
C GLY A 222 -0.57 -11.20 -0.29
N GLY A 223 -1.05 -10.05 -0.79
CA GLY A 223 -0.29 -8.83 -0.92
C GLY A 223 -0.36 -8.01 0.38
N ASP A 224 0.06 -6.76 0.31
CA ASP A 224 0.00 -5.80 1.43
C ASP A 224 -1.41 -5.56 1.98
N GLY A 225 -2.45 -5.83 1.17
CA GLY A 225 -3.86 -5.83 1.60
C GLY A 225 -4.22 -6.85 2.69
N PHE A 226 -3.33 -7.78 3.07
CA PHE A 226 -3.52 -8.65 4.23
C PHE A 226 -3.20 -7.94 5.56
N GLY A 227 -2.57 -6.79 5.53
CA GLY A 227 -2.31 -6.02 6.76
C GLY A 227 -3.57 -5.86 7.61
N SER A 228 -3.53 -6.28 8.87
CA SER A 228 -4.65 -6.35 9.83
C SER A 228 -5.62 -7.53 9.65
N VAL A 229 -5.39 -8.50 8.77
CA VAL A 229 -6.28 -9.69 8.59
C VAL A 229 -6.47 -10.48 9.90
N LYS A 230 -5.49 -10.43 10.80
CA LYS A 230 -5.56 -11.07 12.13
C LYS A 230 -6.79 -10.66 12.96
N ASN A 231 -7.40 -9.52 12.65
CA ASN A 231 -8.60 -9.03 13.31
C ASN A 231 -9.91 -9.56 12.70
N TYR A 232 -9.84 -10.35 11.61
CA TYR A 232 -11.01 -10.72 10.79
C TYR A 232 -11.21 -12.24 10.64
N ALA A 233 -10.28 -13.05 11.12
CA ALA A 233 -10.44 -14.49 11.20
C ALA A 233 -9.76 -15.01 12.48
N SER A 234 -10.03 -16.28 12.83
CA SER A 234 -9.40 -16.89 14.01
C SER A 234 -7.91 -17.15 13.79
N ALA A 235 -7.13 -17.15 14.88
CA ALA A 235 -5.71 -17.50 14.82
C ALA A 235 -5.47 -18.88 14.17
N GLU A 236 -6.38 -19.84 14.44
CA GLU A 236 -6.32 -21.19 13.88
C GLU A 236 -6.53 -21.20 12.36
N ASP A 237 -7.51 -20.42 11.86
CA ASP A 237 -7.77 -20.32 10.42
C ASP A 237 -6.62 -19.66 9.67
N LEU A 238 -5.99 -18.66 10.27
CA LEU A 238 -4.91 -17.87 9.68
C LEU A 238 -3.53 -18.53 9.75
N GLU A 239 -3.35 -19.54 10.60
CA GLU A 239 -2.06 -20.15 10.87
C GLU A 239 -1.31 -20.52 9.60
N GLY A 240 -0.05 -20.09 9.48
CA GLY A 240 0.82 -20.33 8.34
C GLY A 240 0.52 -19.49 7.10
N SER A 241 -0.50 -18.61 7.12
CA SER A 241 -0.74 -17.67 6.01
C SER A 241 0.39 -16.65 5.94
N VAL A 242 0.77 -16.24 4.72
CA VAL A 242 1.89 -15.30 4.50
C VAL A 242 1.48 -14.15 3.59
N TYR A 243 2.12 -12.99 3.78
CA TYR A 243 1.93 -11.85 2.87
C TYR A 243 3.18 -10.97 2.78
N CYS A 244 3.27 -10.17 1.74
CA CYS A 244 4.36 -9.19 1.60
C CYS A 244 4.01 -7.86 2.26
N SER A 245 5.03 -7.26 2.88
CA SER A 245 4.93 -6.02 3.64
C SER A 245 6.05 -5.04 3.25
N GLY A 246 5.73 -3.76 3.19
CA GLY A 246 6.72 -2.69 3.07
C GLY A 246 7.42 -2.33 4.38
N TYR A 247 7.15 -3.08 5.44
CA TYR A 247 7.63 -2.82 6.79
C TYR A 247 8.04 -4.13 7.48
N ALA A 248 9.16 -4.11 8.14
CA ALA A 248 9.70 -5.23 8.90
C ALA A 248 9.61 -4.93 10.41
N PRO A 249 8.53 -5.35 11.10
CA PRO A 249 8.30 -5.03 12.51
C PRO A 249 9.42 -5.57 13.40
N GLY A 250 9.74 -4.79 14.45
CA GLY A 250 10.72 -5.17 15.48
C GLY A 250 12.20 -5.10 15.04
N THR A 251 12.49 -4.67 13.83
CA THR A 251 13.88 -4.44 13.40
C THR A 251 14.44 -3.14 13.98
N ASP A 252 15.77 -3.04 14.09
CA ASP A 252 16.42 -1.86 14.71
C ASP A 252 16.07 -0.55 13.98
N SER A 253 15.87 -0.59 12.66
CA SER A 253 15.55 0.59 11.84
C SER A 253 14.20 1.22 12.16
N VAL A 254 13.23 0.44 12.60
CA VAL A 254 11.84 0.89 12.86
C VAL A 254 11.53 1.10 14.34
N LYS A 255 12.41 0.66 15.22
CA LYS A 255 12.18 0.61 16.68
C LYS A 255 11.80 1.97 17.27
N GLN A 256 12.49 3.03 16.90
CA GLN A 256 12.20 4.37 17.42
C GLN A 256 10.81 4.85 16.94
N PHE A 257 10.47 4.59 15.67
CA PHE A 257 9.13 4.89 15.15
C PHE A 257 8.05 4.14 15.93
N GLU A 258 8.26 2.84 16.19
CA GLU A 258 7.29 2.02 16.94
C GLU A 258 7.06 2.57 18.35
N GLU A 259 8.13 2.97 19.06
CA GLU A 259 8.05 3.57 20.37
C GLU A 259 7.29 4.92 20.34
N ASP A 260 7.65 5.79 19.40
CA ASP A 260 7.03 7.10 19.23
C ASP A 260 5.54 7.00 18.86
N TYR A 261 5.20 6.09 17.94
CA TYR A 261 3.83 5.86 17.50
C TYR A 261 2.95 5.36 18.66
N LYS A 262 3.42 4.32 19.37
CA LYS A 262 2.73 3.76 20.54
C LYS A 262 2.50 4.83 21.61
N ALA A 263 3.50 5.66 21.88
CA ALA A 263 3.39 6.75 22.84
C ALA A 263 2.42 7.84 22.39
N ALA A 264 2.45 8.21 21.10
CA ALA A 264 1.62 9.29 20.56
C ALA A 264 0.13 8.93 20.53
N TYR A 265 -0.19 7.67 20.20
CA TYR A 265 -1.56 7.22 20.00
C TYR A 265 -2.10 6.32 21.13
N ASN A 266 -1.29 6.05 22.16
CA ASN A 266 -1.63 5.21 23.30
C ASN A 266 -2.13 3.82 22.89
N VAL A 267 -1.37 3.16 22.02
CA VAL A 267 -1.62 1.81 21.53
C VAL A 267 -0.47 0.87 21.90
N ASP A 268 -0.75 -0.42 21.98
CA ASP A 268 0.25 -1.43 22.39
C ASP A 268 1.12 -1.90 21.22
N GLU A 269 0.60 -1.81 19.99
CA GLU A 269 1.27 -2.24 18.76
C GLU A 269 1.03 -1.29 17.57
N ILE A 270 1.84 -1.41 16.54
CA ILE A 270 1.61 -0.75 15.25
C ILE A 270 0.48 -1.50 14.54
N PRO A 271 -0.59 -0.83 14.10
CA PRO A 271 -1.77 -1.50 13.55
C PRO A 271 -1.48 -2.33 12.30
N ASN A 272 -0.62 -1.80 11.41
CA ASN A 272 -0.17 -2.44 10.17
C ASN A 272 0.97 -1.64 9.53
N MET A 273 1.47 -2.11 8.37
CA MET A 273 2.56 -1.48 7.63
C MET A 273 2.25 -0.07 7.12
N PHE A 274 0.99 0.32 7.00
CA PHE A 274 0.63 1.61 6.39
C PHE A 274 0.96 2.81 7.28
N ALA A 275 1.05 2.62 8.60
CA ALA A 275 1.51 3.68 9.50
C ALA A 275 2.97 4.10 9.24
N PRO A 276 3.97 3.19 9.23
CA PRO A 276 5.35 3.55 8.93
C PRO A 276 5.55 4.01 7.47
N LEU A 277 4.84 3.43 6.50
CA LEU A 277 4.88 3.91 5.11
C LEU A 277 4.32 5.34 4.97
N ALA A 278 3.30 5.69 5.73
CA ALA A 278 2.73 7.03 5.75
C ALA A 278 3.66 8.06 6.42
N TYR A 279 4.39 7.63 7.44
CA TYR A 279 5.44 8.45 8.04
C TYR A 279 6.50 8.82 7.00
N ASP A 280 6.98 7.83 6.24
CA ASP A 280 7.97 8.06 5.17
C ASP A 280 7.38 8.89 4.02
N ALA A 281 6.13 8.64 3.59
CA ALA A 281 5.48 9.42 2.54
C ALA A 281 5.34 10.90 2.93
N ALA A 282 5.01 11.18 4.19
CA ALA A 282 4.98 12.55 4.71
C ALA A 282 6.38 13.17 4.76
N MET A 283 7.40 12.39 5.11
CA MET A 283 8.81 12.82 5.05
C MET A 283 9.20 13.21 3.62
N LEU A 284 8.94 12.36 2.63
CA LEU A 284 9.27 12.63 1.22
C LEU A 284 8.64 13.92 0.74
N LEU A 285 7.34 14.12 1.06
CA LEU A 285 6.63 15.32 0.67
C LEU A 285 7.19 16.57 1.36
N CYS A 286 7.50 16.48 2.65
CA CYS A 286 8.06 17.61 3.41
C CYS A 286 9.50 17.97 2.99
N GLU A 287 10.32 17.01 2.61
CA GLU A 287 11.64 17.28 2.03
C GLU A 287 11.54 17.97 0.66
N GLY A 288 10.55 17.59 -0.16
CA GLY A 288 10.21 18.31 -1.39
C GLY A 288 9.79 19.76 -1.12
N LEU A 289 8.88 19.98 -0.18
CA LEU A 289 8.45 21.32 0.24
C LEU A 289 9.61 22.17 0.77
N LYS A 290 10.49 21.55 1.55
CA LYS A 290 11.69 22.21 2.08
C LYS A 290 12.62 22.69 0.98
N ALA A 291 12.85 21.87 -0.05
CA ALA A 291 13.71 22.25 -1.18
C ALA A 291 13.13 23.44 -1.96
N ALA A 292 11.82 23.56 -2.12
CA ALA A 292 11.17 24.73 -2.73
C ALA A 292 11.27 25.99 -1.84
N GLU A 293 11.10 25.85 -0.54
CA GLU A 293 11.25 26.95 0.44
C GLU A 293 12.70 27.46 0.51
N GLU A 294 13.70 26.58 0.42
CA GLU A 294 15.13 26.94 0.41
C GLU A 294 15.52 27.75 -0.85
N GLN A 295 14.80 27.55 -1.96
CA GLN A 295 14.95 28.33 -3.18
C GLN A 295 14.26 29.70 -3.09
N GLY A 296 13.51 29.98 -2.01
CA GLY A 296 12.79 31.23 -1.81
C GLY A 296 11.58 31.41 -2.72
N LEU A 297 11.02 30.31 -3.24
CA LEU A 297 9.86 30.32 -4.13
C LEU A 297 8.58 30.66 -3.35
N THR A 298 7.62 31.25 -4.05
CA THR A 298 6.32 31.58 -3.46
C THR A 298 5.41 30.37 -3.42
N ALA A 299 4.98 29.96 -2.25
CA ALA A 299 4.11 28.80 -2.06
C ALA A 299 2.85 28.87 -2.93
N GLY A 300 2.52 27.76 -3.58
CA GLY A 300 1.34 27.61 -4.46
C GLY A 300 1.52 28.08 -5.91
N THR A 301 2.68 28.66 -6.27
CA THR A 301 2.98 28.96 -7.69
C THR A 301 3.40 27.70 -8.44
N ASP A 302 3.32 27.74 -9.78
CA ASP A 302 3.72 26.60 -10.61
C ASP A 302 5.21 26.28 -10.46
N GLU A 303 6.04 27.32 -10.29
CA GLU A 303 7.48 27.12 -10.02
C GLU A 303 7.72 26.43 -8.67
N TYR A 304 6.92 26.74 -7.66
CA TYR A 304 6.98 26.08 -6.36
C TYR A 304 6.60 24.60 -6.47
N LYS A 305 5.46 24.30 -7.11
CA LYS A 305 4.99 22.94 -7.33
C LYS A 305 6.04 22.12 -8.09
N GLN A 306 6.60 22.67 -9.17
CA GLN A 306 7.63 21.99 -9.95
C GLN A 306 8.91 21.74 -9.15
N ALA A 307 9.33 22.69 -8.32
CA ALA A 307 10.49 22.50 -7.45
C ALA A 307 10.28 21.38 -6.41
N VAL A 308 9.07 21.23 -5.87
CA VAL A 308 8.72 20.11 -4.98
C VAL A 308 8.81 18.78 -5.73
N ILE A 309 8.22 18.70 -6.93
CA ILE A 309 8.21 17.51 -7.79
C ILE A 309 9.66 17.10 -8.13
N ASP A 310 10.45 18.06 -8.62
CA ASP A 310 11.85 17.82 -9.01
C ASP A 310 12.69 17.36 -7.81
N ALA A 311 12.47 17.93 -6.63
CA ALA A 311 13.18 17.54 -5.42
C ALA A 311 12.87 16.10 -5.02
N ILE A 312 11.60 15.67 -5.05
CA ILE A 312 11.21 14.31 -4.75
C ILE A 312 11.77 13.35 -5.82
N LYS A 313 11.60 13.67 -7.11
CA LYS A 313 12.09 12.82 -8.22
C LYS A 313 13.60 12.57 -8.15
N ASN A 314 14.38 13.56 -7.72
CA ASN A 314 15.84 13.48 -7.66
C ASN A 314 16.36 12.93 -6.33
N MET A 315 15.51 12.45 -5.43
CA MET A 315 15.96 11.76 -4.22
C MET A 315 16.76 10.52 -4.60
N ASN A 316 17.91 10.34 -3.94
CA ASN A 316 18.82 9.23 -4.21
C ASN A 316 19.41 8.74 -2.90
N GLY A 317 18.92 7.62 -2.40
CA GLY A 317 19.32 7.06 -1.13
C GLY A 317 18.83 7.88 0.08
N THR A 318 17.70 8.55 -0.04
CA THR A 318 17.10 9.27 1.09
C THR A 318 16.56 8.26 2.11
N GLU A 319 17.12 8.28 3.32
CA GLU A 319 16.78 7.33 4.36
C GLU A 319 15.40 7.63 4.97
N GLY A 320 14.51 6.63 4.90
CA GLY A 320 13.26 6.56 5.64
C GLY A 320 13.30 5.45 6.69
N ILE A 321 12.24 5.32 7.48
CA ILE A 321 12.15 4.26 8.49
C ILE A 321 11.86 2.90 7.87
N THR A 322 11.19 2.85 6.72
CA THR A 322 10.87 1.63 5.98
C THR A 322 11.90 1.30 4.88
N GLY A 323 13.01 2.00 4.85
CA GLY A 323 14.11 1.82 3.91
C GLY A 323 14.51 3.10 3.18
N SER A 324 15.45 2.96 2.27
CA SER A 324 16.02 4.07 1.49
C SER A 324 15.19 4.32 0.22
N TYR A 325 15.03 5.59 -0.14
CA TYR A 325 14.25 6.03 -1.29
C TYR A 325 15.11 6.54 -2.42
N SER A 326 14.98 5.90 -3.56
CA SER A 326 15.37 6.33 -4.89
C SER A 326 14.25 5.92 -5.83
N PHE A 327 13.91 6.78 -6.78
CA PHE A 327 12.77 6.56 -7.67
C PHE A 327 13.21 6.12 -9.06
N ASP A 328 12.49 5.13 -9.62
CA ASP A 328 12.63 4.73 -11.00
C ASP A 328 12.03 5.77 -11.98
N GLU A 329 12.03 5.47 -13.27
CA GLU A 329 11.46 6.35 -14.30
C GLU A 329 9.95 6.58 -14.15
N TYR A 330 9.25 5.65 -13.47
CA TYR A 330 7.80 5.69 -13.23
C TYR A 330 7.43 6.26 -11.85
N ASN A 331 8.36 6.91 -11.13
CA ASN A 331 8.17 7.44 -9.77
C ASN A 331 7.86 6.37 -8.70
N ASN A 332 8.31 5.14 -8.91
CA ASN A 332 8.21 4.08 -7.92
C ASN A 332 9.49 3.97 -7.10
N PRO A 333 9.41 3.75 -5.79
CA PRO A 333 10.61 3.50 -4.99
C PRO A 333 11.14 2.09 -5.24
N ILE A 334 12.46 1.95 -5.27
CA ILE A 334 13.14 0.66 -5.39
C ILE A 334 13.38 0.12 -3.98
N LYS A 335 12.51 -0.79 -3.53
CA LYS A 335 12.53 -1.33 -2.16
C LYS A 335 12.35 -2.85 -2.16
N PRO A 336 13.03 -3.58 -1.25
CA PRO A 336 12.71 -4.98 -1.00
C PRO A 336 11.36 -5.12 -0.30
N VAL A 337 10.81 -6.34 -0.27
CA VAL A 337 9.63 -6.68 0.54
C VAL A 337 10.05 -7.43 1.80
N ALA A 338 9.34 -7.20 2.90
CA ALA A 338 9.35 -8.07 4.06
C ALA A 338 8.28 -9.16 3.90
N ILE A 339 8.58 -10.37 4.30
CA ILE A 339 7.59 -11.45 4.39
C ILE A 339 7.10 -11.53 5.83
N ILE A 340 5.80 -11.50 5.97
CA ILE A 340 5.09 -11.65 7.25
C ILE A 340 4.32 -12.97 7.23
N GLU A 341 4.42 -13.73 8.30
CA GLU A 341 3.67 -14.97 8.52
C GLU A 341 2.71 -14.78 9.70
N LEU A 342 1.50 -15.28 9.55
CA LEU A 342 0.50 -15.34 10.62
C LEU A 342 0.78 -16.59 11.45
N THR A 343 1.27 -16.41 12.69
CA THR A 343 1.63 -17.50 13.59
C THR A 343 1.12 -17.24 15.00
N GLY A 344 0.33 -18.17 15.53
CA GLY A 344 -0.21 -18.06 16.89
C GLY A 344 -1.15 -16.87 17.09
N GLY A 345 -1.67 -16.29 16.02
CA GLY A 345 -2.53 -15.10 16.03
C GLY A 345 -1.80 -13.77 15.88
N ASP A 346 -0.47 -13.80 15.71
CA ASP A 346 0.37 -12.62 15.50
C ASP A 346 0.92 -12.54 14.08
N GLU A 347 1.23 -11.33 13.64
CA GLU A 347 1.94 -11.03 12.39
C GLU A 347 3.45 -11.03 12.67
N VAL A 348 4.15 -12.08 12.21
CA VAL A 348 5.56 -12.33 12.53
C VAL A 348 6.44 -12.10 11.31
N TYR A 349 7.37 -11.15 11.41
CA TYR A 349 8.38 -10.92 10.38
C TYR A 349 9.29 -12.14 10.22
N GLN A 350 9.44 -12.62 8.99
CA GLN A 350 10.26 -13.77 8.65
C GLN A 350 11.61 -13.34 8.04
N GLU A 351 11.57 -12.64 6.93
CA GLU A 351 12.77 -12.26 6.18
C GLU A 351 12.50 -11.06 5.24
N MET A 352 13.56 -10.35 4.85
CA MET A 352 13.55 -9.49 3.66
C MET A 352 13.77 -10.36 2.42
N TYR A 353 12.95 -10.14 1.36
CA TYR A 353 12.89 -11.05 0.22
C TYR A 353 13.00 -10.34 -1.15
#